data_707c4860988eabc0c50e990a3d3def46
#
_entry.id   707c4860988eabc0c50e990a3d3def46
#
_cell.length_a   1.000
_cell.length_b   1.000
_cell.length_c   1.000
_cell.angle_alpha   90.00
_cell.angle_beta   90.00
_cell.angle_gamma   90.00
#
_symmetry.space_group_name_H-M   'P 1'
#
loop_
_entity.id
_entity.type
_entity.pdbx_description
1 polymer ?
#
loop_
_entity_poly.entity_id
_entity_poly.type
_entity_poly.pdbx_seq_one_letter_code
_entity_poly.pdbx_strand_id
1 'polypeptide(L)'
;MIGEVRRALVLAPHTDDGEFGCGATTARLVEAGAEVRYVAFSIATRSLPPGFAPDTLAREVREATAELGIPPECLTVHDFDVRTFPRHRQEILELLIEIWND
;
A
#
# COMPACT_ATOMS: atom_id res chain seq x y z
N MET A 1 2.06 11.78 -19.57
CA MET A 1 3.06 10.71 -19.68
C MET A 1 3.70 10.42 -18.34
N ILE A 2 4.21 9.22 -18.15
CA ILE A 2 4.81 8.82 -16.87
C ILE A 2 5.92 9.76 -16.43
N GLY A 3 6.78 10.22 -17.34
CA GLY A 3 7.87 11.15 -17.01
C GLY A 3 7.44 12.52 -16.50
N GLU A 4 6.18 12.88 -16.64
CA GLU A 4 5.63 14.15 -16.14
C GLU A 4 5.00 14.01 -14.77
N VAL A 5 4.79 12.78 -14.30
CA VAL A 5 4.22 12.51 -12.99
C VAL A 5 5.29 12.74 -11.93
N ARG A 6 4.98 13.59 -10.95
CA ARG A 6 5.91 13.89 -9.84
C ARG A 6 5.55 13.13 -8.57
N ARG A 7 4.27 12.88 -8.36
CA ARG A 7 3.77 12.18 -7.18
C ARG A 7 2.68 11.18 -7.61
N ALA A 8 2.72 10.01 -7.03
CA ALA A 8 1.72 8.97 -7.28
C ALA A 8 1.34 8.30 -5.97
N LEU A 9 0.11 7.88 -5.89
CA LEU A 9 -0.43 7.18 -4.74
C LEU A 9 -0.98 5.83 -5.20
N VAL A 10 -0.48 4.76 -4.61
CA VAL A 10 -0.97 3.40 -4.83
C VAL A 10 -1.84 3.00 -3.65
N LEU A 11 -3.09 2.71 -3.91
CA LEU A 11 -4.04 2.25 -2.91
C LEU A 11 -4.27 0.75 -3.07
N ALA A 12 -4.01 0.01 -2.03
CA ALA A 12 -4.15 -1.44 -2.04
C ALA A 12 -5.05 -1.89 -0.89
N PRO A 13 -6.17 -2.57 -1.16
CA PRO A 13 -7.00 -3.13 -0.10
C PRO A 13 -6.23 -4.10 0.79
N HIS A 14 -5.38 -4.92 0.18
CA HIS A 14 -4.46 -5.84 0.86
C HIS A 14 -3.01 -5.47 0.54
N THR A 15 -2.07 -6.10 1.23
CA THR A 15 -0.66 -5.75 1.12
C THR A 15 -0.03 -6.00 -0.24
N ASP A 16 -0.50 -6.98 -0.99
CA ASP A 16 0.09 -7.39 -2.28
C ASP A 16 -0.66 -6.89 -3.52
N ASP A 17 -1.87 -6.34 -3.37
CA ASP A 17 -2.71 -5.92 -4.49
C ASP A 17 -2.02 -4.89 -5.40
N GLY A 18 -1.32 -3.95 -4.81
CA GLY A 18 -0.62 -2.91 -5.58
C GLY A 18 0.53 -3.48 -6.40
N GLU A 19 1.25 -4.46 -5.87
CA GLU A 19 2.36 -5.11 -6.56
C GLU A 19 1.87 -5.92 -7.77
N PHE A 20 0.84 -6.73 -7.57
CA PHE A 20 0.28 -7.55 -8.65
C PHE A 20 -0.47 -6.72 -9.68
N GLY A 21 -1.19 -5.68 -9.22
CA GLY A 21 -2.00 -4.86 -10.10
C GLY A 21 -1.20 -3.86 -10.93
N CYS A 22 -0.18 -3.23 -10.34
CA CYS A 22 0.55 -2.13 -10.99
C CYS A 22 2.04 -2.07 -10.64
N GLY A 23 2.65 -3.23 -10.36
CA GLY A 23 4.06 -3.29 -9.99
C GLY A 23 4.99 -2.70 -11.04
N ALA A 24 4.79 -3.05 -12.31
CA ALA A 24 5.62 -2.53 -13.40
C ALA A 24 5.48 -1.01 -13.57
N THR A 25 4.26 -0.48 -13.48
CA THR A 25 4.00 0.95 -13.56
C THR A 25 4.63 1.68 -12.38
N THR A 26 4.51 1.11 -11.17
CA THR A 26 5.13 1.65 -9.95
C THR A 26 6.65 1.75 -10.10
N ALA A 27 7.28 0.67 -10.56
CA ALA A 27 8.73 0.64 -10.76
C ALA A 27 9.17 1.70 -11.77
N ARG A 28 8.43 1.90 -12.85
CA ARG A 28 8.72 2.93 -13.86
C ARG A 28 8.57 4.33 -13.30
N LEU A 29 7.56 4.57 -12.47
CA LEU A 29 7.38 5.88 -11.83
C LEU A 29 8.53 6.20 -10.89
N VAL A 30 8.96 5.23 -10.08
CA VAL A 30 10.12 5.40 -9.20
C VAL A 30 11.38 5.68 -10.00
N GLU A 31 11.63 4.92 -11.05
CA GLU A 31 12.77 5.10 -11.94
C GLU A 31 12.78 6.47 -12.61
N ALA A 32 11.60 6.99 -12.94
CA ALA A 32 11.46 8.32 -13.53
C ALA A 32 11.57 9.46 -12.50
N GLY A 33 11.79 9.15 -11.23
CA GLY A 33 11.98 10.15 -10.18
C GLY A 33 10.72 10.60 -9.46
N ALA A 34 9.59 9.97 -9.70
CA ALA A 34 8.35 10.30 -9.00
C ALA A 34 8.40 9.84 -7.54
N GLU A 35 7.79 10.61 -6.64
CA GLU A 35 7.53 10.15 -5.29
C GLU A 35 6.30 9.24 -5.32
N VAL A 36 6.48 7.97 -5.00
CA VAL A 36 5.40 6.99 -4.95
C VAL A 36 5.11 6.64 -3.50
N ARG A 37 3.87 6.86 -3.08
CA ARG A 37 3.38 6.43 -1.77
C ARG A 37 2.48 5.21 -1.95
N TYR A 38 2.66 4.24 -1.09
CA TYR A 38 1.91 2.98 -1.11
C TYR A 38 1.12 2.87 0.18
N VAL A 39 -0.18 2.70 0.08
CA VAL A 39 -1.06 2.55 1.23
C VAL A 39 -1.80 1.22 1.14
N ALA A 40 -1.52 0.32 2.07
CA ALA A 40 -2.24 -0.93 2.22
C ALA A 40 -3.23 -0.78 3.38
N PHE A 41 -4.51 -1.08 3.13
CA PHE A 41 -5.56 -0.89 4.13
C PHE A 41 -5.72 -2.08 5.07
N SER A 42 -5.22 -3.25 4.71
CA SER A 42 -5.29 -4.42 5.57
C SER A 42 -4.06 -5.30 5.43
N ILE A 43 -3.54 -5.74 6.55
CA ILE A 43 -2.53 -6.80 6.59
C ILE A 43 -3.17 -8.20 6.58
N ALA A 44 -4.49 -8.27 6.48
CA ALA A 44 -5.26 -9.51 6.39
C ALA A 44 -4.91 -10.52 7.51
N THR A 45 -4.73 -10.04 8.73
CA THR A 45 -4.31 -10.86 9.87
C THR A 45 -5.21 -12.08 10.08
N ARG A 46 -6.53 -11.90 9.91
CA ARG A 46 -7.49 -12.99 10.07
C ARG A 46 -7.45 -14.03 8.95
N SER A 47 -6.81 -13.72 7.83
CA SER A 47 -6.70 -14.61 6.68
C SER A 47 -5.41 -15.42 6.67
N LEU A 48 -4.53 -15.21 7.64
CA LEU A 48 -3.27 -15.94 7.72
C LEU A 48 -3.53 -17.40 8.09
N PRO A 49 -2.85 -18.35 7.41
CA PRO A 49 -2.89 -19.75 7.83
C PRO A 49 -2.29 -19.94 9.23
N PRO A 50 -2.67 -20.99 9.95
CA PRO A 50 -2.05 -21.32 11.24
C PRO A 50 -0.54 -21.46 11.12
N GLY A 51 0.18 -20.98 12.13
CA GLY A 51 1.63 -21.08 12.17
C GLY A 51 2.39 -19.86 11.62
N PHE A 52 1.69 -18.90 11.01
CA PHE A 52 2.30 -17.65 10.58
C PHE A 52 2.16 -16.57 11.66
N ALA A 53 3.20 -15.75 11.82
CA ALA A 53 3.14 -14.61 12.73
C ALA A 53 2.12 -13.57 12.24
N PRO A 54 1.42 -12.86 13.14
CA PRO A 54 0.43 -11.86 12.75
C PRO A 54 0.97 -10.75 11.85
N ASP A 55 2.25 -10.44 11.93
CA ASP A 55 2.90 -9.39 11.13
C ASP A 55 3.52 -9.87 9.82
N THR A 56 3.29 -11.14 9.44
CA THR A 56 3.91 -11.73 8.25
C THR A 56 3.65 -10.92 6.99
N LEU A 57 2.40 -10.58 6.71
CA LEU A 57 2.07 -9.82 5.50
C LEU A 57 2.57 -8.39 5.55
N ALA A 58 2.63 -7.78 6.74
CA ALA A 58 3.20 -6.43 6.90
C ALA A 58 4.70 -6.43 6.59
N ARG A 59 5.43 -7.46 7.02
CA ARG A 59 6.86 -7.59 6.69
C ARG A 59 7.07 -7.82 5.20
N GLU A 60 6.26 -8.68 4.60
CA GLU A 60 6.37 -8.99 3.17
C GLU A 60 6.14 -7.75 2.31
N VAL A 61 5.15 -6.92 2.64
CA VAL A 61 4.89 -5.70 1.85
C VAL A 61 6.04 -4.70 1.98
N ARG A 62 6.68 -4.62 3.15
CA ARG A 62 7.86 -3.75 3.32
C ARG A 62 9.02 -4.19 2.44
N GLU A 63 9.27 -5.49 2.37
CA GLU A 63 10.32 -6.04 1.52
C GLU A 63 10.01 -5.82 0.04
N ALA A 64 8.78 -6.11 -0.38
CA ALA A 64 8.37 -5.98 -1.77
C ALA A 64 8.38 -4.52 -2.24
N THR A 65 7.89 -3.58 -1.44
CA THR A 65 7.93 -2.17 -1.80
C THR A 65 9.35 -1.62 -1.84
N ALA A 66 10.22 -2.12 -0.96
CA ALA A 66 11.64 -1.75 -1.01
C ALA A 66 12.28 -2.19 -2.33
N GLU A 67 11.95 -3.38 -2.83
CA GLU A 67 12.44 -3.85 -4.14
C GLU A 67 11.93 -3.00 -5.29
N LEU A 68 10.72 -2.44 -5.17
CA LEU A 68 10.19 -1.51 -6.18
C LEU A 68 10.80 -0.11 -6.09
N GLY A 69 11.62 0.14 -5.08
CA GLY A 69 12.26 1.43 -4.88
C GLY A 69 11.45 2.44 -4.07
N ILE A 70 10.41 1.98 -3.38
CA ILE A 70 9.59 2.82 -2.50
C ILE A 70 10.26 2.89 -1.12
N PRO A 71 10.64 4.10 -0.65
CA PRO A 71 11.24 4.22 0.68
C PRO A 71 10.27 3.83 1.79
N PRO A 72 10.77 3.35 2.94
CA PRO A 72 9.90 2.97 4.05
C PRO A 72 8.95 4.09 4.52
N GLU A 73 9.39 5.32 4.48
CA GLU A 73 8.56 6.48 4.88
C GLU A 73 7.40 6.75 3.93
N CYS A 74 7.43 6.16 2.73
CA CYS A 74 6.36 6.26 1.74
C CYS A 74 5.39 5.07 1.77
N LEU A 75 5.63 4.12 2.66
CA LEU A 75 4.73 2.97 2.88
C LEU A 75 3.90 3.20 4.13
N THR A 76 2.59 3.11 3.99
CA THR A 76 1.67 3.10 5.13
C THR A 76 0.85 1.82 5.10
N VAL A 77 0.78 1.15 6.24
CA VAL A 77 0.05 -0.12 6.36
C VAL A 77 -0.94 0.00 7.50
N HIS A 78 -2.21 -0.25 7.19
CA HIS A 78 -3.31 -0.27 8.15
C HIS A 78 -3.79 -1.70 8.35
N ASP A 79 -4.50 -1.95 9.44
CA ASP A 79 -5.02 -3.28 9.76
C ASP A 79 -6.55 -3.26 9.88
N PHE A 80 -7.23 -2.71 8.89
CA PHE A 80 -8.68 -2.85 8.81
C PHE A 80 -9.04 -4.30 8.47
N ASP A 81 -10.10 -4.81 9.08
CA ASP A 81 -10.62 -6.12 8.72
C ASP A 81 -11.23 -6.05 7.32
N VAL A 82 -10.67 -6.79 6.38
CA VAL A 82 -11.14 -6.80 4.98
C VAL A 82 -12.62 -7.09 4.85
N ARG A 83 -13.16 -7.95 5.70
CA ARG A 83 -14.57 -8.32 5.64
C ARG A 83 -15.50 -7.21 6.13
N THR A 84 -14.96 -6.23 6.85
CA THR A 84 -15.73 -5.14 7.44
C THR A 84 -15.36 -3.77 6.89
N PHE A 85 -14.67 -3.70 5.74
CA PHE A 85 -14.35 -2.44 5.08
C PHE A 85 -15.57 -1.49 4.99
N PRO A 86 -16.76 -1.94 4.61
CA PRO A 86 -17.93 -1.05 4.55
C PRO A 86 -18.26 -0.37 5.88
N ARG A 87 -17.97 -1.00 7.01
CA ARG A 87 -18.17 -0.41 8.34
C ARG A 87 -17.16 0.69 8.66
N HIS A 88 -16.01 0.67 7.99
CA HIS A 88 -14.92 1.62 8.19
C HIS A 88 -14.83 2.66 7.07
N ARG A 89 -15.87 2.76 6.26
CA ARG A 89 -15.91 3.64 5.11
C ARG A 89 -15.53 5.09 5.45
N GLN A 90 -16.08 5.63 6.52
CA GLN A 90 -15.80 7.02 6.92
C GLN A 90 -14.36 7.18 7.39
N GLU A 91 -13.84 6.25 8.17
CA GLU A 91 -12.46 6.27 8.63
C GLU A 91 -11.48 6.22 7.47
N ILE A 92 -11.74 5.34 6.50
CA ILE A 92 -10.90 5.21 5.30
C ILE A 92 -10.95 6.50 4.49
N LEU A 93 -12.12 7.10 4.32
CA LEU A 93 -12.26 8.37 3.61
C LEU A 93 -11.44 9.47 4.29
N GLU A 94 -11.49 9.55 5.61
CA GLU A 94 -10.72 10.55 6.37
C GLU A 94 -9.22 10.34 6.19
N LEU A 95 -8.76 9.10 6.18
CA LEU A 95 -7.35 8.78 5.90
C LEU A 95 -6.94 9.23 4.49
N LEU A 96 -7.79 9.03 3.50
CA LEU A 96 -7.51 9.47 2.14
C LEU A 96 -7.44 11.00 2.04
N ILE A 97 -8.30 11.70 2.77
CA ILE A 97 -8.28 13.17 2.82
C ILE A 97 -6.98 13.66 3.46
N GLU A 98 -6.53 13.03 4.54
CA GLU A 98 -5.26 13.37 5.17
C GLU A 98 -4.08 13.18 4.21
N ILE A 99 -4.05 12.07 3.49
CA ILE A 99 -3.02 11.78 2.50
C ILE A 99 -3.03 12.83 1.38
N TRP A 100 -4.22 13.20 0.92
CA TRP A 100 -4.38 14.20 -0.13
C TRP A 100 -3.82 15.56 0.27
N ASN A 101 -4.00 15.94 1.53
CA ASN A 101 -3.58 17.24 2.05
C ASN A 101 -2.10 17.27 2.51
N ASP A 102 -1.46 16.13 2.51
CA ASP A 102 -0.07 16.01 2.96
C ASP A 102 0.98 16.37 1.83
#